data_728a6ef6eaf473d611ca7b6a7a8f5ec5
#
_entry.id   728a6ef6eaf473d611ca7b6a7a8f5ec5
#
_cell.length_a   1.000
_cell.length_b   1.000
_cell.length_c   1.000
_cell.angle_alpha   90.00
_cell.angle_beta   90.00
_cell.angle_gamma   90.00
#
_symmetry.space_group_name_H-M   'P 1'
#
loop_
_entity.id
_entity.type
_entity.pdbx_description
1 polymer ?
#
loop_
_entity_poly.entity_id
_entity_poly.type
_entity_poly.pdbx_seq_one_letter_code
_entity_poly.pdbx_strand_id
1 'polypeptide(L)'
;KTASVIYRRALDEDLLPGRSIEGVSTAALYAAARQAGTPRSLDELTGVSRVDKDEIARTYRYIARELSLEIKPADPEQYVPRFASDLELSDEAERRARELLSTAKSQGVHSGKSPVGIAAAAIYAASLLTNQKVTQNQVSDVANISEVTIRNRYHELLEADERQSVA
;
A
#
# COMPACT_ATOMS: atom_id res chain seq x y z
N LYS A 1 -17.97 6.87 5.54
CA LYS A 1 -19.29 6.56 4.95
C LYS A 1 -19.31 5.18 4.31
N THR A 2 -18.43 4.86 3.37
CA THR A 2 -18.35 3.54 2.71
C THR A 2 -18.10 2.40 3.69
N ALA A 3 -17.20 2.57 4.65
CA ALA A 3 -16.93 1.56 5.68
C ALA A 3 -18.18 1.22 6.50
N SER A 4 -18.98 2.22 6.85
CA SER A 4 -20.25 2.00 7.58
C SER A 4 -21.25 1.21 6.75
N VAL A 5 -21.31 1.44 5.45
CA VAL A 5 -22.18 0.69 4.53
C VAL A 5 -21.74 -0.77 4.45
N ILE A 6 -20.44 -1.02 4.30
CA ILE A 6 -19.89 -2.38 4.27
C ILE A 6 -20.19 -3.10 5.59
N TYR A 7 -19.98 -2.43 6.72
CA TYR A 7 -20.26 -2.99 8.04
C TYR A 7 -21.75 -3.36 8.21
N ARG A 8 -22.65 -2.46 7.81
CA ARG A 8 -24.09 -2.75 7.86
C ARG A 8 -24.49 -3.93 6.98
N ARG A 9 -23.95 -4.02 5.78
CA ARG A 9 -24.17 -5.18 4.91
C ARG A 9 -23.69 -6.48 5.57
N ALA A 10 -22.55 -6.44 6.24
CA ALA A 10 -22.06 -7.60 6.99
C ALA A 10 -23.00 -8.00 8.12
N LEU A 11 -23.62 -7.04 8.82
CA LEU A 11 -24.66 -7.30 9.82
C LEU A 11 -25.91 -7.91 9.19
N ASP A 12 -26.39 -7.33 8.11
CA ASP A 12 -27.63 -7.75 7.43
C ASP A 12 -27.51 -9.17 6.85
N GLU A 13 -26.31 -9.56 6.42
CA GLU A 13 -26.02 -10.88 5.87
C GLU A 13 -25.48 -11.89 6.93
N ASP A 14 -25.58 -11.54 8.21
CA ASP A 14 -25.20 -12.40 9.33
C ASP A 14 -23.73 -12.90 9.28
N LEU A 15 -22.81 -12.00 8.94
CA LEU A 15 -21.38 -12.32 8.78
C LEU A 15 -20.55 -12.14 10.06
N LEU A 16 -21.15 -11.63 11.16
CA LEU A 16 -20.45 -11.38 12.42
C LEU A 16 -20.22 -12.63 13.28
N PRO A 17 -21.10 -13.66 13.30
CA PRO A 17 -20.88 -14.81 14.18
C PRO A 17 -19.49 -15.42 14.02
N GLY A 18 -18.82 -15.66 15.14
CA GLY A 18 -17.45 -16.18 15.17
C GLY A 18 -16.36 -15.15 14.92
N ARG A 19 -16.71 -13.86 14.79
CA ARG A 19 -15.78 -12.74 14.58
C ARG A 19 -16.02 -11.63 15.58
N SER A 20 -14.95 -10.87 15.89
CA SER A 20 -15.10 -9.70 16.77
C SER A 20 -15.71 -8.53 16.02
N ILE A 21 -16.46 -7.70 16.72
CA ILE A 21 -17.01 -6.44 16.19
C ILE A 21 -15.88 -5.56 15.67
N GLU A 22 -14.80 -5.45 16.43
CA GLU A 22 -13.63 -4.64 16.06
C GLU A 22 -12.93 -5.21 14.82
N GLY A 23 -12.81 -6.52 14.71
CA GLY A 23 -12.27 -7.18 13.52
C GLY A 23 -13.07 -6.89 12.26
N VAL A 24 -14.38 -6.98 12.33
CA VAL A 24 -15.28 -6.67 11.20
C VAL A 24 -15.26 -5.18 10.86
N SER A 25 -15.27 -4.30 11.87
CA SER A 25 -15.19 -2.84 11.66
C SER A 25 -13.88 -2.44 10.97
N THR A 26 -12.76 -2.99 11.44
CA THR A 26 -11.43 -2.71 10.88
C THR A 26 -11.31 -3.27 9.45
N ALA A 27 -11.81 -4.47 9.21
CA ALA A 27 -11.84 -5.05 7.87
C ALA A 27 -12.71 -4.25 6.90
N ALA A 28 -13.85 -3.74 7.35
CA ALA A 28 -14.72 -2.85 6.57
C ALA A 28 -14.02 -1.53 6.23
N LEU A 29 -13.28 -0.97 7.17
CA LEU A 29 -12.48 0.24 6.93
C LEU A 29 -11.38 -0.01 5.90
N TYR A 30 -10.67 -1.12 6.02
CA TYR A 30 -9.65 -1.54 5.04
C TYR A 30 -10.23 -1.70 3.63
N ALA A 31 -11.36 -2.39 3.52
CA ALA A 31 -12.07 -2.58 2.24
C ALA A 31 -12.49 -1.24 1.63
N ALA A 32 -13.03 -0.34 2.44
CA ALA A 32 -13.47 0.99 1.99
C ALA A 32 -12.30 1.83 1.47
N ALA A 33 -11.16 1.80 2.16
CA ALA A 33 -9.96 2.51 1.75
C ALA A 33 -9.44 1.98 0.39
N ARG A 34 -9.46 0.67 0.21
CA ARG A 34 -9.07 0.05 -1.07
C ARG A 34 -10.02 0.43 -2.21
N GLN A 35 -11.33 0.41 -1.98
CA GLN A 35 -12.30 0.82 -2.99
C GLN A 35 -12.17 2.29 -3.38
N ALA A 36 -11.82 3.14 -2.41
CA ALA A 36 -11.67 4.57 -2.64
C ALA A 36 -10.35 4.94 -3.35
N GLY A 37 -9.43 3.99 -3.55
CA GLY A 37 -8.12 4.28 -4.12
C GLY A 37 -7.20 5.07 -3.19
N THR A 38 -7.50 5.09 -1.89
CA THR A 38 -6.66 5.69 -0.84
C THR A 38 -6.20 4.59 0.12
N PRO A 39 -5.33 3.67 -0.34
CA PRO A 39 -5.02 2.46 0.42
C PRO A 39 -4.28 2.79 1.71
N ARG A 40 -4.66 2.06 2.76
CA ARG A 40 -3.94 1.98 4.02
C ARG A 40 -3.41 0.56 4.16
N SER A 41 -2.18 0.42 4.64
CA SER A 41 -1.62 -0.92 4.85
C SER A 41 -2.27 -1.60 6.06
N LEU A 42 -2.22 -2.94 6.08
CA LEU A 42 -2.68 -3.69 7.25
C LEU A 42 -1.88 -3.32 8.50
N ASP A 43 -0.60 -3.04 8.35
CA ASP A 43 0.27 -2.64 9.48
C ASP A 43 -0.15 -1.29 10.08
N GLU A 44 -0.56 -0.33 9.25
CA GLU A 44 -1.11 0.94 9.72
C GLU A 44 -2.41 0.74 10.52
N LEU A 45 -3.28 -0.15 10.06
CA LEU A 45 -4.54 -0.45 10.75
C LEU A 45 -4.32 -1.20 12.06
N THR A 46 -3.34 -2.10 12.09
CA THR A 46 -2.94 -2.79 13.34
C THR A 46 -2.48 -1.79 14.40
N GLY A 47 -1.81 -0.72 14.00
CA GLY A 47 -1.36 0.32 14.91
C GLY A 47 -2.47 1.12 15.59
N VAL A 48 -3.67 1.16 15.01
CA VAL A 48 -4.84 1.91 15.54
C VAL A 48 -5.99 1.00 15.97
N SER A 49 -5.87 -0.29 15.77
CA SER A 49 -6.86 -1.31 16.12
C SER A 49 -6.28 -2.24 17.19
N ARG A 50 -7.13 -2.86 17.96
CA ARG A 50 -6.74 -3.91 18.94
C ARG A 50 -6.63 -5.30 18.29
N VAL A 51 -6.91 -5.38 17.00
CA VAL A 51 -6.96 -6.62 16.23
C VAL A 51 -5.63 -6.83 15.53
N ASP A 52 -5.10 -8.05 15.56
CA ASP A 52 -3.85 -8.36 14.86
C ASP A 52 -4.02 -8.40 13.33
N LYS A 53 -2.90 -8.30 12.64
CA LYS A 53 -2.83 -8.24 11.17
C LYS A 53 -3.49 -9.43 10.49
N ASP A 54 -3.27 -10.63 11.04
CA ASP A 54 -3.79 -11.86 10.43
C ASP A 54 -5.31 -11.96 10.58
N GLU A 55 -5.84 -11.52 11.72
CA GLU A 55 -7.29 -11.46 11.92
C GLU A 55 -7.93 -10.44 10.98
N ILE A 56 -7.36 -9.24 10.84
CA ILE A 56 -7.85 -8.23 9.89
C ILE A 56 -7.84 -8.79 8.47
N ALA A 57 -6.74 -9.42 8.05
CA ALA A 57 -6.59 -9.96 6.71
C ALA A 57 -7.59 -11.09 6.43
N ARG A 58 -7.78 -12.02 7.38
CA ARG A 58 -8.76 -13.11 7.24
C ARG A 58 -10.18 -12.59 7.18
N THR A 59 -10.53 -11.68 8.07
CA THR A 59 -11.87 -11.08 8.14
C THR A 59 -12.16 -10.29 6.87
N TYR A 60 -11.19 -9.50 6.39
CA TYR A 60 -11.31 -8.77 5.13
C TYR A 60 -11.58 -9.70 3.94
N ARG A 61 -10.79 -10.76 3.77
CA ARG A 61 -10.98 -11.70 2.67
C ARG A 61 -12.36 -12.36 2.71
N TYR A 62 -12.81 -12.72 3.91
CA TYR A 62 -14.12 -13.31 4.11
C TYR A 62 -15.25 -12.33 3.72
N ILE A 63 -15.23 -11.12 4.25
CA ILE A 63 -16.24 -10.09 3.95
C ILE A 63 -16.25 -9.72 2.47
N ALA A 64 -15.07 -9.52 1.88
CA ALA A 64 -14.95 -9.18 0.46
C ALA A 64 -15.57 -10.27 -0.44
N ARG A 65 -15.35 -11.52 -0.10
CA ARG A 65 -15.94 -12.66 -0.82
C ARG A 65 -17.45 -12.75 -0.62
N GLU A 66 -17.92 -12.76 0.63
CA GLU A 66 -19.34 -12.95 0.95
C GLU A 66 -20.22 -11.80 0.45
N LEU A 67 -19.73 -10.56 0.50
CA LEU A 67 -20.42 -9.38 0.01
C LEU A 67 -20.16 -9.10 -1.49
N SER A 68 -19.36 -9.91 -2.14
CA SER A 68 -18.94 -9.72 -3.54
C SER A 68 -18.45 -8.30 -3.81
N LEU A 69 -17.54 -7.81 -2.94
CA LEU A 69 -16.98 -6.46 -3.09
C LEU A 69 -16.06 -6.39 -4.30
N GLU A 70 -16.32 -5.43 -5.18
CA GLU A 70 -15.43 -5.13 -6.30
C GLU A 70 -14.23 -4.32 -5.80
N ILE A 71 -13.12 -5.02 -5.54
CA ILE A 71 -11.88 -4.40 -5.09
C ILE A 71 -10.78 -4.74 -6.07
N LYS A 72 -10.23 -3.72 -6.72
CA LYS A 72 -9.09 -3.87 -7.62
C LYS A 72 -7.84 -4.28 -6.83
N PRO A 73 -6.90 -5.02 -7.47
CA PRO A 73 -5.59 -5.26 -6.87
C PRO A 73 -4.94 -3.96 -6.42
N ALA A 74 -4.22 -3.99 -5.31
CA ALA A 74 -3.53 -2.81 -4.81
C ALA A 74 -2.44 -2.37 -5.81
N ASP A 75 -2.47 -1.09 -6.19
CA ASP A 75 -1.51 -0.49 -7.10
C ASP A 75 -0.47 0.30 -6.31
N PRO A 76 0.84 0.01 -6.45
CA PRO A 76 1.88 0.78 -5.79
C PRO A 76 1.80 2.29 -6.03
N GLU A 77 1.41 2.71 -7.22
CA GLU A 77 1.29 4.13 -7.56
C GLU A 77 0.29 4.90 -6.69
N GLN A 78 -0.69 4.22 -6.11
CA GLN A 78 -1.67 4.85 -5.22
C GLN A 78 -1.06 5.38 -3.92
N TYR A 79 0.08 4.84 -3.50
CA TYR A 79 0.79 5.31 -2.31
C TYR A 79 1.69 6.51 -2.57
N VAL A 80 2.07 6.76 -3.82
CA VAL A 80 3.08 7.78 -4.17
C VAL A 80 2.68 9.20 -3.74
N PRO A 81 1.44 9.69 -3.98
CA PRO A 81 1.07 11.04 -3.57
C PRO A 81 1.18 11.26 -2.07
N ARG A 82 0.73 10.29 -1.28
CA ARG A 82 0.77 10.39 0.18
C ARG A 82 2.20 10.40 0.70
N PHE A 83 3.03 9.48 0.25
CA PHE A 83 4.43 9.40 0.69
C PHE A 83 5.23 10.64 0.26
N ALA A 84 5.02 11.11 -0.96
CA ALA A 84 5.66 12.33 -1.45
C ALA A 84 5.23 13.56 -0.62
N SER A 85 3.96 13.67 -0.29
CA SER A 85 3.44 14.75 0.55
C SER A 85 4.02 14.69 1.98
N ASP A 86 4.02 13.53 2.61
CA ASP A 86 4.50 13.35 3.98
C ASP A 86 6.02 13.60 4.10
N LEU A 87 6.77 13.37 3.03
CA LEU A 87 8.21 13.61 2.94
C LEU A 87 8.56 14.98 2.32
N GLU A 88 7.57 15.77 1.98
CA GLU A 88 7.73 17.09 1.37
C GLU A 88 8.59 17.04 0.09
N LEU A 89 8.39 16.02 -0.72
CA LEU A 89 9.12 15.86 -1.98
C LEU A 89 8.56 16.78 -3.08
N SER A 90 9.43 17.15 -4.02
CA SER A 90 9.04 17.93 -5.19
C SER A 90 8.16 17.13 -6.15
N ASP A 91 7.45 17.84 -7.02
CA ASP A 91 6.67 17.24 -8.11
C ASP A 91 7.53 16.40 -9.06
N GLU A 92 8.79 16.83 -9.25
CA GLU A 92 9.76 16.08 -10.05
C GLU A 92 10.07 14.71 -9.43
N ALA A 93 10.31 14.66 -8.11
CA ALA A 93 10.57 13.42 -7.40
C ALA A 93 9.34 12.50 -7.43
N GLU A 94 8.16 13.04 -7.23
CA GLU A 94 6.91 12.30 -7.31
C GLU A 94 6.70 11.68 -8.70
N ARG A 95 6.90 12.47 -9.75
CA ARG A 95 6.82 11.99 -11.13
C ARG A 95 7.84 10.89 -11.40
N ARG A 96 9.07 11.07 -10.95
CA ARG A 96 10.13 10.08 -11.12
C ARG A 96 9.81 8.76 -10.43
N ALA A 97 9.22 8.82 -9.25
CA ALA A 97 8.75 7.64 -8.54
C ALA A 97 7.70 6.86 -9.35
N ARG A 98 6.75 7.56 -9.97
CA ARG A 98 5.75 6.94 -10.84
C ARG A 98 6.38 6.29 -12.08
N GLU A 99 7.38 6.93 -12.69
CA GLU A 99 8.12 6.37 -13.82
C GLU A 99 8.84 5.07 -13.44
N LEU A 100 9.51 5.05 -12.29
CA LEU A 100 10.16 3.85 -11.77
C LEU A 100 9.18 2.71 -11.56
N LEU A 101 8.01 3.00 -10.99
CA LEU A 101 6.96 2.00 -10.79
C LEU A 101 6.37 1.50 -12.11
N SER A 102 6.17 2.38 -13.07
CA SER A 102 5.69 2.01 -14.41
C SER A 102 6.67 1.07 -15.11
N THR A 103 7.96 1.37 -15.04
CA THR A 103 9.03 0.53 -15.58
C THR A 103 9.06 -0.83 -14.89
N ALA A 104 8.97 -0.86 -13.57
CA ALA A 104 8.94 -2.11 -12.80
C ALA A 104 7.74 -2.98 -13.16
N LYS A 105 6.57 -2.37 -13.36
CA LYS A 105 5.36 -3.09 -13.78
C LYS A 105 5.53 -3.70 -15.17
N SER A 106 6.07 -2.94 -16.12
CA SER A 106 6.28 -3.41 -17.49
C SER A 106 7.25 -4.60 -17.56
N GLN A 107 8.19 -4.69 -16.64
CA GLN A 107 9.17 -5.77 -16.55
C GLN A 107 8.77 -6.89 -15.59
N GLY A 108 7.60 -6.78 -14.94
CA GLY A 108 7.11 -7.77 -13.97
C GLY A 108 7.86 -7.79 -12.64
N VAL A 109 8.71 -6.81 -12.38
CA VAL A 109 9.53 -6.72 -11.15
C VAL A 109 8.66 -6.55 -9.90
N HIS A 110 7.49 -5.94 -10.02
CA HIS A 110 6.54 -5.73 -8.92
C HIS A 110 5.81 -6.99 -8.48
N SER A 111 5.81 -8.04 -9.29
CA SER A 111 5.03 -9.25 -9.06
C SER A 111 5.44 -9.98 -7.77
N GLY A 112 4.46 -10.38 -6.98
CA GLY A 112 4.69 -11.10 -5.73
C GLY A 112 5.25 -10.25 -4.58
N LYS A 113 5.37 -8.94 -4.76
CA LYS A 113 5.92 -8.02 -3.76
C LYS A 113 4.83 -7.14 -3.15
N SER A 114 5.05 -6.67 -1.92
CA SER A 114 4.15 -5.75 -1.24
C SER A 114 4.02 -4.45 -2.02
N PRO A 115 2.81 -4.02 -2.40
CA PRO A 115 2.60 -2.74 -3.08
C PRO A 115 3.13 -1.54 -2.30
N VAL A 116 2.92 -1.51 -0.99
CA VAL A 116 3.43 -0.43 -0.12
C VAL A 116 4.96 -0.46 -0.04
N GLY A 117 5.56 -1.65 0.00
CA GLY A 117 7.02 -1.80 0.05
C GLY A 117 7.70 -1.32 -1.23
N ILE A 118 7.16 -1.68 -2.38
CA ILE A 118 7.73 -1.23 -3.65
C ILE A 118 7.48 0.27 -3.91
N ALA A 119 6.34 0.81 -3.46
CA ALA A 119 6.06 2.25 -3.51
C ALA A 119 7.06 3.05 -2.65
N ALA A 120 7.30 2.60 -1.43
CA ALA A 120 8.29 3.22 -0.54
C ALA A 120 9.69 3.22 -1.16
N ALA A 121 10.09 2.10 -1.76
CA ALA A 121 11.37 2.00 -2.46
C ALA A 121 11.45 2.93 -3.67
N ALA A 122 10.37 3.08 -4.43
CA ALA A 122 10.31 4.01 -5.57
C ALA A 122 10.45 5.48 -5.11
N ILE A 123 9.82 5.84 -4.02
CA ILE A 123 9.97 7.18 -3.41
C ILE A 123 11.42 7.43 -3.00
N TYR A 124 12.04 6.45 -2.33
CA TYR A 124 13.45 6.58 -1.93
C TYR A 124 14.39 6.69 -3.15
N ALA A 125 14.24 5.82 -4.13
CA ALA A 125 15.02 5.85 -5.36
C ALA A 125 14.85 7.17 -6.12
N ALA A 126 13.62 7.64 -6.25
CA ALA A 126 13.32 8.92 -6.90
C ALA A 126 13.96 10.11 -6.17
N SER A 127 13.97 10.08 -4.83
CA SER A 127 14.64 11.11 -4.03
C SER A 127 16.14 11.16 -4.29
N LEU A 128 16.78 10.00 -4.44
CA LEU A 128 18.21 9.93 -4.79
C LEU A 128 18.45 10.48 -6.20
N LEU A 129 17.64 10.07 -7.17
CA LEU A 129 17.80 10.47 -8.57
C LEU A 129 17.53 11.96 -8.81
N THR A 130 16.76 12.60 -7.96
CA THR A 130 16.43 14.02 -8.03
C THR A 130 17.19 14.87 -7.00
N ASN A 131 18.22 14.33 -6.38
CA ASN A 131 19.07 14.98 -5.38
C ASN A 131 18.30 15.56 -4.18
N GLN A 132 17.23 14.91 -3.76
CA GLN A 132 16.50 15.28 -2.57
C GLN A 132 17.04 14.54 -1.35
N LYS A 133 17.19 15.26 -0.24
CA LYS A 133 17.77 14.71 0.99
C LYS A 133 16.74 13.97 1.82
N VAL A 134 16.43 12.74 1.43
CA VAL A 134 15.56 11.85 2.18
C VAL A 134 16.33 10.58 2.54
N THR A 135 16.24 10.17 3.80
CA THR A 135 16.91 8.97 4.30
C THR A 135 16.01 7.74 4.22
N GLN A 136 16.61 6.55 4.21
CA GLN A 136 15.85 5.30 4.32
C GLN A 136 14.99 5.27 5.58
N ASN A 137 15.51 5.79 6.68
CA ASN A 137 14.76 5.85 7.95
C ASN A 137 13.51 6.72 7.85
N GLN A 138 13.60 7.90 7.23
CA GLN A 138 12.44 8.77 7.01
C GLN A 138 11.37 8.09 6.17
N VAL A 139 11.77 7.40 5.09
CA VAL A 139 10.83 6.66 4.25
C VAL A 139 10.23 5.48 5.02
N SER A 140 11.05 4.77 5.80
CA SER A 140 10.61 3.68 6.67
C SER A 140 9.52 4.13 7.64
N ASP A 141 9.69 5.28 8.27
CA ASP A 141 8.73 5.83 9.24
C ASP A 141 7.41 6.21 8.56
N VAL A 142 7.49 6.87 7.40
CA VAL A 142 6.30 7.31 6.66
C VAL A 142 5.50 6.13 6.10
N ALA A 143 6.18 5.15 5.53
CA ALA A 143 5.54 4.01 4.86
C ALA A 143 5.24 2.84 5.79
N ASN A 144 5.79 2.85 7.00
CA ASN A 144 5.75 1.72 7.94
C ASN A 144 6.29 0.42 7.31
N ILE A 145 7.43 0.55 6.62
CA ILE A 145 8.14 -0.54 5.95
C ILE A 145 9.58 -0.56 6.47
N SER A 146 10.14 -1.74 6.69
CA SER A 146 11.52 -1.86 7.16
C SER A 146 12.54 -1.29 6.17
N GLU A 147 13.62 -0.70 6.69
CA GLU A 147 14.72 -0.20 5.86
C GLU A 147 15.35 -1.29 4.99
N VAL A 148 15.38 -2.54 5.47
CA VAL A 148 15.86 -3.68 4.70
C VAL A 148 15.01 -3.92 3.46
N THR A 149 13.69 -3.86 3.60
CA THR A 149 12.77 -3.99 2.46
C THR A 149 12.96 -2.85 1.47
N ILE A 150 13.05 -1.61 1.95
CA ILE A 150 13.31 -0.44 1.09
C ILE A 150 14.62 -0.63 0.31
N ARG A 151 15.68 -1.03 0.99
CA ARG A 151 16.99 -1.26 0.37
C ARG A 151 16.95 -2.32 -0.71
N ASN A 152 16.33 -3.45 -0.43
CA ASN A 152 16.25 -4.54 -1.40
C ASN A 152 15.42 -4.15 -2.63
N ARG A 153 14.30 -3.46 -2.42
CA ARG A 153 13.39 -3.07 -3.50
C ARG A 153 13.93 -1.93 -4.35
N TYR A 154 14.60 -0.94 -3.76
CA TYR A 154 15.10 0.17 -4.57
C TYR A 154 16.22 -0.26 -5.53
N HIS A 155 17.07 -1.20 -5.14
CA HIS A 155 18.07 -1.78 -6.05
C HIS A 155 17.39 -2.44 -7.26
N GLU A 156 16.36 -3.23 -7.04
CA GLU A 156 15.62 -3.87 -8.12
C GLU A 156 14.97 -2.86 -9.07
N LEU A 157 14.46 -1.76 -8.52
CA LEU A 157 13.86 -0.68 -9.31
C LEU A 157 14.90 0.03 -10.17
N LEU A 158 16.07 0.33 -9.62
CA LEU A 158 17.15 0.97 -10.36
C LEU A 158 17.69 0.06 -11.47
N GLU A 159 17.86 -1.22 -11.20
CA GLU A 159 18.26 -2.19 -12.23
C GLU A 159 17.24 -2.29 -13.36
N ALA A 160 15.95 -2.25 -13.05
CA ALA A 160 14.89 -2.24 -14.05
C ALA A 160 14.93 -0.97 -14.91
N ASP A 161 15.17 0.17 -14.29
CA ASP A 161 15.29 1.47 -14.95
C ASP A 161 16.50 1.50 -15.90
N GLU A 162 17.65 1.01 -15.46
CA GLU A 162 18.86 0.89 -16.28
C GLU A 162 18.62 0.00 -17.51
N ARG A 163 17.98 -1.15 -17.32
CA ARG A 163 17.65 -2.04 -18.44
C ARG A 163 16.76 -1.38 -19.49
N GLN A 164 15.83 -0.55 -19.06
CA GLN A 164 14.95 0.18 -19.97
C GLN A 164 15.70 1.27 -20.73
N SER A 165 16.64 1.93 -20.08
CA SER A 165 17.43 3.02 -20.68
C SER A 165 18.38 2.51 -21.76
N VAL A 166 18.78 1.24 -21.73
CA VAL A 166 19.71 0.60 -22.68
C VAL A 166 18.97 -0.04 -23.87
N ALA A 167 17.68 -0.32 -23.69
CA ALA A 167 16.85 -0.91 -24.74
C ALA A 167 16.33 0.16 -25.70
#